data_f1440355ea5e6f39a59722b8096fe7cc
#
_entry.id   f1440355ea5e6f39a59722b8096fe7cc
#
_cell.length_a   1.000
_cell.length_b   1.000
_cell.length_c   1.000
_cell.angle_alpha   90.00
_cell.angle_beta   90.00
_cell.angle_gamma   90.00
#
_symmetry.space_group_name_H-M   'P 1'
#
loop_
_entity.id
_entity.type
_entity.pdbx_description
1 polymer ?
#
loop_
_entity_poly.entity_id
_entity_poly.type
_entity_poly.pdbx_seq_one_letter_code
_entity_poly.pdbx_strand_id
1 'polypeptide(L)'
;MKPAPPSLASVLVVEDDEHISHLLKFMLEREKYTVHLARDGREAKQFIEHNAPPDIVLLDVMLPFFDGFALVALLREQPAWKTTPVIMLTAKTQEQDIVRALHAGANDYILKPFQPAELLARVKRLSSPTA
;
A
#
# COMPACT_ATOMS: atom_id res chain seq x y z
N MET A 1 -15.34 -32.13 -5.44
CA MET A 1 -14.01 -31.51 -5.41
C MET A 1 -14.01 -30.38 -4.41
N LYS A 2 -13.03 -30.38 -3.54
CA LYS A 2 -12.93 -29.33 -2.55
C LYS A 2 -12.47 -28.04 -3.23
N PRO A 3 -13.15 -26.91 -3.01
CA PRO A 3 -12.66 -25.67 -3.60
C PRO A 3 -11.28 -25.33 -3.05
N ALA A 4 -10.46 -24.73 -3.86
CA ALA A 4 -9.17 -24.24 -3.40
C ALA A 4 -9.42 -23.27 -2.24
N PRO A 5 -8.56 -23.27 -1.22
CA PRO A 5 -8.69 -22.26 -0.18
C PRO A 5 -8.60 -20.87 -0.81
N PRO A 6 -9.33 -19.90 -0.28
CA PRO A 6 -9.19 -18.55 -0.82
C PRO A 6 -7.73 -18.15 -0.78
N SER A 7 -7.21 -17.65 -1.89
CA SER A 7 -5.85 -17.15 -1.92
C SER A 7 -5.73 -16.05 -0.86
N LEU A 8 -4.65 -16.08 -0.09
CA LEU A 8 -4.40 -15.06 0.89
C LEU A 8 -4.30 -13.71 0.19
N ALA A 9 -4.95 -12.73 0.74
CA ALA A 9 -4.83 -11.38 0.23
C ALA A 9 -3.37 -10.95 0.34
N SER A 10 -2.88 -10.24 -0.66
CA SER A 10 -1.50 -9.78 -0.67
C SER A 10 -1.43 -8.27 -0.56
N VAL A 11 -0.36 -7.79 0.06
CA VAL A 11 -0.13 -6.36 0.23
C VAL A 11 1.31 -6.04 -0.10
N LEU A 12 1.51 -4.93 -0.82
CA LEU A 12 2.83 -4.36 -1.03
C LEU A 12 2.97 -3.18 -0.07
N VAL A 13 3.98 -3.25 0.79
CA VAL A 13 4.29 -2.17 1.74
C VAL A 13 5.54 -1.46 1.26
N VAL A 14 5.43 -0.18 0.97
CA VAL A 14 6.56 0.65 0.53
C VAL A 14 6.89 1.61 1.66
N GLU A 15 7.94 1.32 2.42
CA GLU A 15 8.32 2.04 3.61
C GLU A 15 9.82 1.88 3.86
N ASP A 16 10.54 2.99 4.00
CA ASP A 16 11.98 2.96 4.23
C ASP A 16 12.35 2.81 5.71
N ASP A 17 11.46 3.16 6.62
CA ASP A 17 11.72 2.99 8.05
C ASP A 17 11.61 1.52 8.41
N GLU A 18 12.72 0.95 8.91
CA GLU A 18 12.80 -0.47 9.19
C GLU A 18 11.86 -0.91 10.30
N HIS A 19 11.69 -0.08 11.33
CA HIS A 19 10.79 -0.40 12.43
C HIS A 19 9.34 -0.39 11.98
N ILE A 20 8.95 0.61 11.21
CA ILE A 20 7.59 0.72 10.71
C ILE A 20 7.28 -0.40 9.72
N SER A 21 8.20 -0.72 8.82
CA SER A 21 7.98 -1.79 7.85
C SER A 21 7.84 -3.15 8.53
N HIS A 22 8.65 -3.42 9.54
CA HIS A 22 8.54 -4.67 10.30
C HIS A 22 7.24 -4.74 11.11
N LEU A 23 6.83 -3.63 11.70
CA LEU A 23 5.56 -3.57 12.43
C LEU A 23 4.38 -3.84 11.50
N LEU A 24 4.37 -3.19 10.35
CA LEU A 24 3.30 -3.39 9.37
C LEU A 24 3.27 -4.83 8.87
N LYS A 25 4.43 -5.40 8.58
CA LYS A 25 4.52 -6.79 8.17
C LYS A 25 3.95 -7.71 9.22
N PHE A 26 4.35 -7.53 10.48
CA PHE A 26 3.86 -8.36 11.59
C PHE A 26 2.33 -8.26 11.73
N MET A 27 1.81 -7.03 11.74
CA MET A 27 0.38 -6.79 11.89
C MET A 27 -0.42 -7.46 10.76
N LEU A 28 0.03 -7.27 9.54
CA LEU A 28 -0.67 -7.76 8.36
C LEU A 28 -0.58 -9.27 8.22
N GLU A 29 0.58 -9.86 8.53
CA GLU A 29 0.73 -11.31 8.50
C GLU A 29 -0.15 -11.99 9.54
N ARG A 30 -0.36 -11.37 10.69
CA ARG A 30 -1.30 -11.89 11.69
C ARG A 30 -2.72 -11.94 11.16
N GLU A 31 -3.06 -11.05 10.24
CA GLU A 31 -4.38 -11.01 9.61
C GLU A 31 -4.42 -11.83 8.30
N LYS A 32 -3.42 -12.69 8.11
CA LYS A 32 -3.35 -13.62 6.99
C LYS A 32 -3.04 -12.98 5.63
N TYR A 33 -2.45 -11.78 5.64
CA TYR A 33 -1.95 -11.21 4.40
C TYR A 33 -0.56 -11.75 4.06
N THR A 34 -0.31 -11.91 2.77
CA THR A 34 1.04 -12.13 2.27
C THR A 34 1.65 -10.75 2.04
N VAL A 35 2.76 -10.46 2.70
CA VAL A 35 3.35 -9.12 2.68
C VAL A 35 4.61 -9.09 1.85
N HIS A 36 4.66 -8.16 0.90
CA HIS A 36 5.86 -7.85 0.11
C HIS A 36 6.36 -6.50 0.58
N LEU A 37 7.65 -6.39 0.88
CA LEU A 37 8.25 -5.14 1.34
C LEU A 37 9.11 -4.54 0.24
N ALA A 38 8.96 -3.24 0.02
CA ALA A 38 9.87 -2.45 -0.78
C ALA A 38 10.39 -1.33 0.13
N ARG A 39 11.69 -1.18 0.21
CA ARG A 39 12.33 -0.25 1.15
C ARG A 39 12.51 1.15 0.60
N ASP A 40 12.41 1.28 -0.71
CA ASP A 40 12.58 2.57 -1.37
C ASP A 40 11.81 2.56 -2.69
N GLY A 41 11.86 3.70 -3.36
CA GLY A 41 11.13 3.85 -4.62
C GLY A 41 11.65 2.98 -5.74
N ARG A 42 12.93 2.64 -5.73
CA ARG A 42 13.50 1.77 -6.77
C ARG A 42 12.97 0.36 -6.64
N GLU A 43 12.96 -0.19 -5.42
CA GLU A 43 12.40 -1.51 -5.16
C GLU A 43 10.92 -1.56 -5.50
N ALA A 44 10.19 -0.51 -5.13
CA ALA A 44 8.77 -0.41 -5.45
C ALA A 44 8.53 -0.39 -6.95
N LYS A 45 9.30 0.41 -7.68
CA LYS A 45 9.18 0.49 -9.15
C LYS A 45 9.43 -0.87 -9.79
N GLN A 46 10.48 -1.55 -9.35
CA GLN A 46 10.79 -2.89 -9.87
C GLN A 46 9.66 -3.87 -9.61
N PHE A 47 9.10 -3.83 -8.42
CA PHE A 47 7.99 -4.71 -8.09
C PHE A 47 6.78 -4.43 -8.98
N ILE A 48 6.45 -3.16 -9.16
CA ILE A 48 5.31 -2.76 -9.99
C ILE A 48 5.49 -3.18 -11.43
N GLU A 49 6.69 -3.06 -11.96
CA GLU A 49 6.96 -3.36 -13.37
C GLU A 49 7.07 -4.84 -13.66
N HIS A 50 7.41 -5.67 -12.68
CA HIS A 50 7.73 -7.08 -12.91
C HIS A 50 6.80 -8.08 -12.23
N ASN A 51 5.78 -7.60 -11.52
CA ASN A 51 4.87 -8.48 -10.79
C ASN A 51 3.42 -8.13 -11.05
N ALA A 52 2.55 -9.13 -10.87
CA ALA A 52 1.12 -8.88 -10.86
C ALA A 52 0.75 -8.00 -9.65
N PRO A 53 -0.33 -7.23 -9.73
CA PRO A 53 -0.69 -6.35 -8.63
C PRO A 53 -1.13 -7.14 -7.39
N PRO A 54 -0.77 -6.63 -6.20
CA PRO A 54 -1.33 -7.17 -4.96
C PRO A 54 -2.77 -6.72 -4.80
N ASP A 55 -3.40 -7.16 -3.72
CA ASP A 55 -4.76 -6.73 -3.42
C ASP A 55 -4.82 -5.29 -2.90
N ILE A 56 -3.72 -4.81 -2.32
CA ILE A 56 -3.62 -3.44 -1.82
C ILE A 56 -2.17 -3.01 -1.69
N VAL A 57 -1.92 -1.71 -1.79
CA VAL A 57 -0.61 -1.10 -1.61
C VAL A 57 -0.67 -0.10 -0.46
N LEU A 58 0.29 -0.22 0.48
CA LEU A 58 0.53 0.78 1.52
C LEU A 58 1.81 1.50 1.15
N LEU A 59 1.77 2.82 1.05
CA LEU A 59 2.84 3.59 0.46
C LEU A 59 3.15 4.83 1.28
N ASP A 60 4.39 4.96 1.75
CA ASP A 60 4.85 6.19 2.38
C ASP A 60 5.05 7.28 1.33
N VAL A 61 4.67 8.49 1.66
CA VAL A 61 4.86 9.64 0.78
C VAL A 61 6.34 10.01 0.67
N MET A 62 7.07 9.94 1.80
CA MET A 62 8.47 10.38 1.84
C MET A 62 9.42 9.19 1.75
N LEU A 63 9.89 8.93 0.54
CA LEU A 63 10.78 7.78 0.27
C LEU A 63 12.09 8.26 -0.35
N PRO A 64 13.20 7.52 -0.09
CA PRO A 64 14.43 7.74 -0.86
C PRO A 64 14.20 7.46 -2.34
N PHE A 65 14.80 8.26 -3.21
CA PHE A 65 14.83 8.14 -4.66
C PHE A 65 13.52 8.48 -5.37
N PHE A 66 12.39 8.21 -4.77
CA PHE A 66 11.08 8.51 -5.36
C PHE A 66 10.17 9.15 -4.35
N ASP A 67 9.46 10.17 -4.78
CA ASP A 67 8.33 10.72 -4.06
C ASP A 67 7.17 9.72 -4.16
N GLY A 68 6.45 9.50 -3.06
CA GLY A 68 5.31 8.58 -3.05
C GLY A 68 4.21 8.95 -4.04
N PHE A 69 4.00 10.24 -4.28
CA PHE A 69 3.02 10.70 -5.27
C PHE A 69 3.43 10.25 -6.67
N ALA A 70 4.73 10.34 -6.98
CA ALA A 70 5.25 9.89 -8.27
C ALA A 70 5.09 8.38 -8.44
N LEU A 71 5.24 7.62 -7.36
CA LEU A 71 5.03 6.16 -7.40
C LEU A 71 3.56 5.81 -7.67
N VAL A 72 2.62 6.54 -7.08
CA VAL A 72 1.20 6.30 -7.37
C VAL A 72 0.91 6.56 -8.83
N ALA A 73 1.45 7.65 -9.39
CA ALA A 73 1.27 7.96 -10.80
C ALA A 73 1.82 6.84 -11.68
N LEU A 74 3.03 6.36 -11.38
CA LEU A 74 3.65 5.27 -12.12
C LEU A 74 2.82 3.99 -12.04
N LEU A 75 2.34 3.68 -10.85
CA LEU A 75 1.50 2.51 -10.60
C LEU A 75 0.21 2.57 -11.44
N ARG A 76 -0.42 3.73 -11.49
CA ARG A 76 -1.66 3.92 -12.27
C ARG A 76 -1.44 3.83 -13.77
N GLU A 77 -0.21 4.03 -14.25
CA GLU A 77 0.12 3.87 -15.65
C GLU A 77 0.23 2.41 -16.07
N GLN A 78 0.44 1.49 -15.13
CA GLN A 78 0.49 0.07 -15.42
C GLN A 78 -0.94 -0.44 -15.59
N PRO A 79 -1.30 -0.99 -16.76
CA PRO A 79 -2.70 -1.41 -17.00
C PRO A 79 -3.24 -2.38 -15.97
N ALA A 80 -2.41 -3.35 -15.54
CA ALA A 80 -2.85 -4.35 -14.56
C ALA A 80 -3.05 -3.77 -13.16
N TRP A 81 -2.43 -2.63 -12.86
CA TRP A 81 -2.48 -2.01 -11.54
C TRP A 81 -3.46 -0.83 -11.46
N LYS A 82 -4.18 -0.58 -12.55
CA LYS A 82 -4.98 0.65 -12.68
C LYS A 82 -6.04 0.80 -11.60
N THR A 83 -6.58 -0.29 -11.09
CA THR A 83 -7.62 -0.29 -10.08
C THR A 83 -7.14 -0.80 -8.72
N THR A 84 -5.84 -1.09 -8.57
CA THR A 84 -5.31 -1.58 -7.30
C THR A 84 -5.48 -0.51 -6.21
N PRO A 85 -6.10 -0.85 -5.07
CA PRO A 85 -6.24 0.13 -3.99
C PRO A 85 -4.90 0.56 -3.44
N VAL A 86 -4.76 1.86 -3.16
CA VAL A 86 -3.55 2.45 -2.59
C VAL A 86 -3.92 3.28 -1.37
N ILE A 87 -3.28 3.00 -0.25
CA ILE A 87 -3.37 3.82 0.95
C ILE A 87 -2.03 4.51 1.15
N MET A 88 -2.01 5.82 1.23
CA MET A 88 -0.78 6.55 1.52
C MET A 88 -0.62 6.74 3.02
N LEU A 89 0.59 6.46 3.51
CA LEU A 89 0.95 6.64 4.92
C LEU A 89 1.94 7.78 5.02
N THR A 90 1.67 8.76 5.89
CA THR A 90 2.57 9.90 5.96
C THR A 90 2.36 10.72 7.23
N ALA A 91 3.42 11.44 7.63
CA ALA A 91 3.34 12.43 8.69
C ALA A 91 2.80 13.78 8.20
N LYS A 92 2.56 13.93 6.90
CA LYS A 92 2.07 15.20 6.34
C LYS A 92 0.60 15.40 6.67
N THR A 93 0.29 16.49 7.35
CA THR A 93 -1.05 16.77 7.87
C THR A 93 -1.79 17.89 7.14
N GLN A 94 -1.13 18.57 6.20
CA GLN A 94 -1.76 19.70 5.52
C GLN A 94 -2.80 19.23 4.52
N GLU A 95 -3.89 19.96 4.45
CA GLU A 95 -5.00 19.64 3.54
C GLU A 95 -4.52 19.48 2.10
N GLN A 96 -3.61 20.35 1.66
CA GLN A 96 -3.09 20.30 0.30
C GLN A 96 -2.38 18.98 -0.01
N ASP A 97 -1.72 18.38 0.97
CA ASP A 97 -1.05 17.09 0.78
C ASP A 97 -2.06 15.96 0.66
N ILE A 98 -3.14 16.02 1.43
CA ILE A 98 -4.23 15.04 1.36
C ILE A 98 -4.91 15.12 0.00
N VAL A 99 -5.21 16.33 -0.45
CA VAL A 99 -5.83 16.56 -1.76
C VAL A 99 -4.92 16.05 -2.87
N ARG A 100 -3.62 16.33 -2.76
CA ARG A 100 -2.64 15.86 -3.73
C ARG A 100 -2.60 14.33 -3.80
N ALA A 101 -2.67 13.66 -2.65
CA ALA A 101 -2.68 12.19 -2.60
C ALA A 101 -3.89 11.63 -3.34
N LEU A 102 -5.05 12.19 -3.09
CA LEU A 102 -6.29 11.73 -3.73
C LEU A 102 -6.28 12.01 -5.23
N HIS A 103 -5.80 13.18 -5.64
CA HIS A 103 -5.67 13.53 -7.05
C HIS A 103 -4.66 12.65 -7.79
N ALA A 104 -3.61 12.20 -7.08
CA ALA A 104 -2.63 11.28 -7.67
C ALA A 104 -3.19 9.88 -7.89
N GLY A 105 -4.32 9.58 -7.26
CA GLY A 105 -4.99 8.29 -7.44
C GLY A 105 -4.98 7.39 -6.22
N ALA A 106 -4.63 7.91 -5.04
CA ALA A 106 -4.73 7.16 -3.80
C ALA A 106 -6.19 6.99 -3.39
N ASN A 107 -6.49 5.85 -2.80
CA ASN A 107 -7.84 5.54 -2.33
C ASN A 107 -8.08 5.98 -0.92
N ASP A 108 -7.02 6.13 -0.12
CA ASP A 108 -7.13 6.55 1.26
C ASP A 108 -5.80 7.15 1.72
N TYR A 109 -5.82 7.76 2.89
CA TYR A 109 -4.68 8.50 3.41
C TYR A 109 -4.67 8.34 4.94
N ILE A 110 -3.59 7.81 5.48
CA ILE A 110 -3.46 7.56 6.92
C ILE A 110 -2.28 8.36 7.47
N LEU A 111 -2.51 9.08 8.55
CA LEU A 111 -1.48 9.88 9.21
C LEU A 111 -0.63 9.03 10.15
N LYS A 112 0.67 9.31 10.17
CA LYS A 112 1.58 8.75 11.17
C LYS A 112 1.65 9.69 12.36
N PRO A 113 1.73 9.18 13.59
CA PRO A 113 1.65 7.77 13.96
C PRO A 113 0.23 7.24 13.82
N PHE A 114 0.10 6.04 13.27
CA PHE A 114 -1.22 5.46 13.03
C PHE A 114 -1.67 4.58 14.18
N GLN A 115 -2.96 4.40 14.30
CA GLN A 115 -3.54 3.44 15.23
C GLN A 115 -3.64 2.09 14.52
N PRO A 116 -3.05 1.02 15.07
CA PRO A 116 -3.05 -0.27 14.38
C PRO A 116 -4.44 -0.77 13.99
N ALA A 117 -5.41 -0.65 14.87
CA ALA A 117 -6.78 -1.10 14.58
C ALA A 117 -7.40 -0.31 13.43
N GLU A 118 -7.16 0.99 13.39
CA GLU A 118 -7.68 1.84 12.30
C GLU A 118 -7.03 1.45 10.97
N LEU A 119 -5.72 1.27 10.96
CA LEU A 119 -5.00 0.88 9.74
C LEU A 119 -5.54 -0.44 9.21
N LEU A 120 -5.66 -1.44 10.09
CA LEU A 120 -6.16 -2.75 9.69
C LEU A 120 -7.59 -2.68 9.16
N ALA A 121 -8.45 -1.87 9.77
CA ALA A 121 -9.82 -1.70 9.29
C ALA A 121 -9.86 -1.11 7.88
N ARG A 122 -9.04 -0.11 7.60
CA ARG A 122 -8.97 0.51 6.28
C ARG A 122 -8.40 -0.44 5.24
N VAL A 123 -7.37 -1.19 5.61
CA VAL A 123 -6.78 -2.19 4.72
C VAL A 123 -7.81 -3.26 4.37
N LYS A 124 -8.50 -3.79 5.37
CA LYS A 124 -9.51 -4.82 5.15
C LYS A 124 -10.65 -4.33 4.26
N ARG A 125 -11.10 -3.12 4.48
CA ARG A 125 -12.18 -2.55 3.68
C ARG A 125 -11.80 -2.46 2.21
N LEU A 126 -10.60 -1.99 1.90
CA LEU A 126 -10.18 -1.78 0.52
C LEU A 126 -9.69 -3.04 -0.16
N SER A 127 -9.13 -3.99 0.59
CA SER A 127 -8.61 -5.23 0.02
C SER A 127 -9.63 -6.36 -0.03
N SER A 128 -10.78 -6.20 0.62
CA SER A 128 -11.81 -7.22 0.60
C SER A 128 -12.46 -7.29 -0.78
N PRO A 129 -12.70 -8.50 -1.30
CA PRO A 129 -13.44 -8.60 -2.55
C PRO A 129 -14.84 -8.02 -2.33
N THR A 130 -15.29 -7.24 -3.30
CA THR A 130 -16.66 -6.74 -3.29
C THR A 130 -17.59 -7.92 -3.47
N ALA A 131 -18.53 -8.02 -2.56
CA ALA A 131 -19.56 -9.05 -2.65
C ALA A 131 -20.40 -8.87 -3.88
#